data_879ba9fb1afff90a5863fa68a17896af
#
_entry.id   879ba9fb1afff90a5863fa68a17896af
#
_cell.length_a   1.000
_cell.length_b   1.000
_cell.length_c   1.000
_cell.angle_alpha   90.00
_cell.angle_beta   90.00
_cell.angle_gamma   90.00
#
_symmetry.space_group_name_H-M   'P 1'
#
loop_
_entity.id
_entity.type
_entity.pdbx_description
1 polymer ?
#
loop_
_entity_poly.entity_id
_entity_poly.type
_entity_poly.pdbx_seq_one_letter_code
_entity_poly.pdbx_strand_id
1 'polypeptide(L)'
;MSESDWNAVAYDDLSDPMFEWGSAVLGTLELKGDERVLDAGCGSGRLTEVLLGRLPSGSVVALDSSPKMLEQARVRLERYGARVEFVHASLEEFELPTPVDGIYSNAVFHWVPDHAMMFRALHGALKPGGWLVAQFGGIGNLAKTLRRAKDVAQSAKFRADLKEFETGPHFEDVASTRERMALAGFQVHEAKLHTVVPRFERKERYEAFLETVILHRPMANLPETLRREFLEEVSRKTLLEEGAYTLDYVRLTVRASA
;
A
#
# COMPACT_ATOMS: atom_id res chain seq x y z
N MET A 1 6.96 3.89 17.45
CA MET A 1 6.46 2.75 16.63
C MET A 1 7.67 2.00 16.10
N SER A 2 7.79 0.69 16.32
CA SER A 2 8.90 -0.09 15.78
C SER A 2 8.80 -0.09 14.26
N GLU A 3 9.82 0.41 13.59
CA GLU A 3 9.99 0.33 12.13
C GLU A 3 9.82 -1.13 11.71
N SER A 4 8.73 -1.44 11.02
CA SER A 4 8.62 -2.74 10.35
C SER A 4 9.55 -2.69 9.14
N ASP A 5 10.74 -3.23 9.31
CA ASP A 5 11.74 -3.35 8.25
C ASP A 5 11.20 -4.24 7.14
N TRP A 6 10.63 -3.63 6.12
CA TRP A 6 10.29 -4.31 4.87
C TRP A 6 11.56 -4.84 4.23
N ASN A 7 11.56 -6.14 3.85
CA ASN A 7 12.55 -6.65 2.93
C ASN A 7 12.19 -6.12 1.53
N ALA A 8 12.70 -4.94 1.21
CA ALA A 8 12.30 -4.18 0.03
C ALA A 8 12.66 -4.89 -1.29
N VAL A 9 13.71 -5.72 -1.33
CA VAL A 9 14.08 -6.52 -2.52
C VAL A 9 13.08 -7.65 -2.74
N ALA A 10 12.77 -8.43 -1.69
CA ALA A 10 11.78 -9.51 -1.80
C ALA A 10 10.37 -8.97 -2.06
N TYR A 11 10.07 -7.77 -1.54
CA TYR A 11 8.80 -7.09 -1.81
C TYR A 11 8.66 -6.70 -3.29
N ASP A 12 9.71 -6.18 -3.92
CA ASP A 12 9.70 -5.79 -5.34
C ASP A 12 9.37 -6.99 -6.25
N ASP A 13 9.97 -8.15 -6.00
CA ASP A 13 9.77 -9.36 -6.81
C ASP A 13 8.38 -9.98 -6.65
N LEU A 14 7.75 -9.79 -5.49
CA LEU A 14 6.46 -10.40 -5.16
C LEU A 14 5.27 -9.44 -5.29
N SER A 15 5.50 -8.12 -5.34
CA SER A 15 4.43 -7.11 -5.36
C SER A 15 3.85 -6.83 -6.77
N ASP A 16 4.07 -7.72 -7.74
CA ASP A 16 3.54 -7.55 -9.10
C ASP A 16 2.03 -7.23 -9.16
N PRO A 17 1.14 -7.90 -8.39
CA PRO A 17 -0.28 -7.53 -8.40
C PRO A 17 -0.52 -6.06 -7.99
N MET A 18 0.19 -5.57 -6.95
CA MET A 18 0.05 -4.17 -6.51
C MET A 18 0.60 -3.20 -7.54
N PHE A 19 1.68 -3.57 -8.21
CA PHE A 19 2.25 -2.78 -9.31
C PHE A 19 1.29 -2.69 -10.50
N GLU A 20 0.69 -3.81 -10.91
CA GLU A 20 -0.30 -3.84 -11.99
C GLU A 20 -1.52 -2.97 -11.66
N TRP A 21 -2.07 -3.08 -10.45
CA TRP A 21 -3.21 -2.26 -10.02
C TRP A 21 -2.86 -0.78 -9.93
N GLY A 22 -1.70 -0.46 -9.36
CA GLY A 22 -1.21 0.92 -9.31
C GLY A 22 -0.97 1.49 -10.70
N SER A 23 -0.37 0.73 -11.60
CA SER A 23 -0.17 1.13 -13.01
C SER A 23 -1.49 1.36 -13.72
N ALA A 24 -2.51 0.51 -13.48
CA ALA A 24 -3.84 0.72 -14.03
C ALA A 24 -4.48 2.02 -13.51
N VAL A 25 -4.33 2.32 -12.22
CA VAL A 25 -4.80 3.59 -11.64
C VAL A 25 -4.04 4.78 -12.23
N LEU A 26 -2.71 4.70 -12.34
CA LEU A 26 -1.90 5.72 -13.03
C LEU A 26 -2.36 5.92 -14.48
N GLY A 27 -2.69 4.84 -15.18
CA GLY A 27 -3.20 4.88 -16.56
C GLY A 27 -4.46 5.72 -16.75
N THR A 28 -5.24 5.92 -15.67
CA THR A 28 -6.48 6.72 -15.71
C THR A 28 -6.27 8.21 -15.43
N LEU A 29 -5.05 8.64 -15.09
CA LEU A 29 -4.75 10.06 -14.87
C LEU A 29 -4.62 10.80 -16.22
N GLU A 30 -5.27 11.94 -16.33
CA GLU A 30 -5.10 12.87 -17.44
C GLU A 30 -4.00 13.87 -17.10
N LEU A 31 -2.76 13.54 -17.48
CA LEU A 31 -1.59 14.37 -17.20
C LEU A 31 -1.21 15.18 -18.44
N LYS A 32 -0.87 16.46 -18.25
CA LYS A 32 -0.32 17.35 -19.29
C LYS A 32 1.16 17.07 -19.56
N GLY A 33 1.86 16.53 -18.53
CA GLY A 33 3.25 16.13 -18.62
C GLY A 33 4.25 17.11 -17.98
N ASP A 34 3.78 18.22 -17.42
CA ASP A 34 4.57 19.27 -16.76
C ASP A 34 4.26 19.42 -15.27
N GLU A 35 3.35 18.58 -14.74
CA GLU A 35 2.92 18.66 -13.35
C GLU A 35 4.05 18.29 -12.36
N ARG A 36 3.98 18.89 -11.17
CA ARG A 36 4.66 18.44 -9.98
C ARG A 36 3.73 17.55 -9.17
N VAL A 37 4.03 16.26 -9.05
CA VAL A 37 3.14 15.28 -8.41
C VAL A 37 3.79 14.71 -7.16
N LEU A 38 3.02 14.56 -6.07
CA LEU A 38 3.43 13.80 -4.89
C LEU A 38 3.05 12.32 -5.09
N ASP A 39 4.03 11.44 -5.03
CA ASP A 39 3.83 10.00 -4.85
C ASP A 39 3.86 9.70 -3.34
N ALA A 40 2.67 9.61 -2.75
CA ALA A 40 2.47 9.48 -1.31
C ALA A 40 2.56 8.01 -0.88
N GLY A 41 3.72 7.62 -0.32
CA GLY A 41 4.12 6.26 -0.04
C GLY A 41 4.74 5.59 -1.28
N CYS A 42 5.83 6.18 -1.79
CA CYS A 42 6.46 5.78 -3.05
C CYS A 42 7.12 4.38 -3.01
N GLY A 43 7.35 3.83 -1.81
CA GLY A 43 8.04 2.57 -1.62
C GLY A 43 9.40 2.57 -2.30
N SER A 44 9.71 1.50 -3.02
CA SER A 44 10.96 1.33 -3.80
C SER A 44 10.98 2.14 -5.11
N GLY A 45 9.97 2.96 -5.40
CA GLY A 45 9.92 3.85 -6.56
C GLY A 45 9.45 3.21 -7.88
N ARG A 46 8.92 1.99 -7.88
CA ARG A 46 8.43 1.32 -9.12
C ARG A 46 7.34 2.12 -9.82
N LEU A 47 6.32 2.56 -9.10
CA LEU A 47 5.24 3.37 -9.66
C LEU A 47 5.64 4.82 -9.88
N THR A 48 6.55 5.36 -9.05
CA THR A 48 7.18 6.66 -9.25
C THR A 48 7.89 6.72 -10.62
N GLU A 49 8.59 5.66 -11.01
CA GLU A 49 9.25 5.56 -12.30
C GLU A 49 8.26 5.60 -13.47
N VAL A 50 7.14 4.88 -13.36
CA VAL A 50 6.06 4.92 -14.36
C VAL A 50 5.46 6.33 -14.45
N LEU A 51 5.23 6.97 -13.30
CA LEU A 51 4.70 8.34 -13.22
C LEU A 51 5.64 9.34 -13.88
N LEU A 52 6.95 9.28 -13.60
CA LEU A 52 7.98 10.11 -14.24
C LEU A 52 8.05 9.93 -15.75
N GLY A 53 7.80 8.72 -16.24
CA GLY A 53 7.71 8.44 -17.67
C GLY A 53 6.55 9.17 -18.36
N ARG A 54 5.51 9.52 -17.61
CA ARG A 54 4.33 10.27 -18.07
C ARG A 54 4.43 11.79 -17.84
N LEU A 55 5.50 12.24 -17.21
CA LEU A 55 5.76 13.64 -16.86
C LEU A 55 7.06 14.11 -17.55
N PRO A 56 7.14 14.22 -18.91
CA PRO A 56 8.41 14.51 -19.60
C PRO A 56 9.09 15.81 -19.15
N SER A 57 8.33 16.83 -18.75
CA SER A 57 8.83 18.10 -18.22
C SER A 57 8.44 18.37 -16.76
N GLY A 58 7.68 17.47 -16.15
CA GLY A 58 7.26 17.54 -14.76
C GLY A 58 8.25 16.91 -13.79
N SER A 59 7.86 16.89 -12.51
CA SER A 59 8.67 16.36 -11.42
C SER A 59 7.81 15.58 -10.42
N VAL A 60 8.48 14.76 -9.60
CA VAL A 60 7.81 13.96 -8.56
C VAL A 60 8.47 14.22 -7.21
N VAL A 61 7.65 14.41 -6.18
CA VAL A 61 8.05 14.29 -4.78
C VAL A 61 7.77 12.84 -4.37
N ALA A 62 8.81 12.08 -4.11
CA ALA A 62 8.74 10.69 -3.66
C ALA A 62 8.80 10.67 -2.13
N LEU A 63 7.67 10.48 -1.47
CA LEU A 63 7.56 10.46 -0.01
C LEU A 63 7.31 9.04 0.49
N ASP A 64 8.10 8.61 1.47
CA ASP A 64 7.88 7.36 2.21
C ASP A 64 8.36 7.48 3.66
N SER A 65 7.75 6.73 4.57
CA SER A 65 8.15 6.66 5.97
C SER A 65 9.29 5.68 6.23
N SER A 66 9.62 4.80 5.26
CA SER A 66 10.70 3.82 5.35
C SER A 66 11.98 4.33 4.70
N PRO A 67 13.06 4.54 5.48
CA PRO A 67 14.35 4.95 4.90
C PRO A 67 14.93 3.89 3.96
N LYS A 68 14.69 2.60 4.21
CA LYS A 68 15.14 1.51 3.32
C LYS A 68 14.42 1.52 1.97
N MET A 69 13.13 1.83 1.95
CA MET A 69 12.37 2.00 0.71
C MET A 69 12.90 3.21 -0.08
N LEU A 70 13.12 4.34 0.58
CA LEU A 70 13.68 5.53 -0.07
C LEU A 70 15.10 5.31 -0.60
N GLU A 71 15.94 4.52 0.07
CA GLU A 71 17.26 4.16 -0.44
C GLU A 71 17.16 3.41 -1.78
N GLN A 72 16.27 2.44 -1.88
CA GLN A 72 16.03 1.73 -3.15
C GLN A 72 15.40 2.63 -4.22
N ALA A 73 14.45 3.50 -3.82
CA ALA A 73 13.86 4.47 -4.74
C ALA A 73 14.94 5.42 -5.30
N ARG A 74 15.92 5.86 -4.49
CA ARG A 74 17.04 6.69 -4.95
C ARG A 74 17.87 5.99 -6.02
N VAL A 75 18.21 4.71 -5.81
CA VAL A 75 18.96 3.92 -6.80
C VAL A 75 18.15 3.77 -8.10
N ARG A 76 16.88 3.37 -7.99
CA ARG A 76 15.99 3.17 -9.15
C ARG A 76 15.79 4.43 -9.98
N LEU A 77 15.63 5.56 -9.30
CA LEU A 77 15.26 6.83 -9.92
C LEU A 77 16.44 7.75 -10.22
N GLU A 78 17.68 7.29 -9.99
CA GLU A 78 18.92 8.08 -10.15
C GLU A 78 19.00 8.81 -11.51
N ARG A 79 18.59 8.12 -12.59
CA ARG A 79 18.60 8.66 -13.96
C ARG A 79 17.72 9.89 -14.19
N TYR A 80 16.74 10.14 -13.29
CA TYR A 80 15.83 11.28 -13.40
C TYR A 80 16.38 12.55 -12.75
N GLY A 81 17.47 12.45 -11.96
CA GLY A 81 18.20 13.58 -11.39
C GLY A 81 17.30 14.54 -10.61
N ALA A 82 17.38 15.83 -10.91
CA ALA A 82 16.64 16.89 -10.21
C ALA A 82 15.10 16.83 -10.38
N ARG A 83 14.58 15.94 -11.22
CA ARG A 83 13.14 15.76 -11.38
C ARG A 83 12.49 14.93 -10.25
N VAL A 84 13.29 14.39 -9.33
CA VAL A 84 12.80 13.65 -8.17
C VAL A 84 13.32 14.27 -6.89
N GLU A 85 12.41 14.68 -6.04
CA GLU A 85 12.68 15.08 -4.65
C GLU A 85 12.29 13.93 -3.71
N PHE A 86 13.17 13.53 -2.80
CA PHE A 86 12.88 12.44 -1.85
C PHE A 86 12.62 13.02 -0.46
N VAL A 87 11.46 12.66 0.11
CA VAL A 87 11.02 13.11 1.43
C VAL A 87 10.83 11.91 2.35
N HIS A 88 11.59 11.86 3.45
CA HIS A 88 11.42 10.88 4.51
C HIS A 88 10.50 11.46 5.57
N ALA A 89 9.23 11.07 5.56
CA ALA A 89 8.22 11.55 6.51
C ALA A 89 7.03 10.59 6.62
N SER A 90 6.27 10.71 7.71
CA SER A 90 4.92 10.13 7.83
C SER A 90 3.91 10.95 7.03
N LEU A 91 2.90 10.28 6.45
CA LEU A 91 1.80 10.95 5.77
C LEU A 91 0.88 11.74 6.72
N GLU A 92 1.03 11.57 8.02
CA GLU A 92 0.27 12.29 9.06
C GLU A 92 0.87 13.65 9.40
N GLU A 93 2.20 13.83 9.16
CA GLU A 93 2.95 14.97 9.72
C GLU A 93 3.93 15.61 8.70
N PHE A 94 3.71 15.41 7.38
CA PHE A 94 4.58 16.03 6.39
C PHE A 94 4.07 17.41 5.96
N GLU A 95 5.00 18.26 5.56
CA GLU A 95 4.74 19.53 4.90
C GLU A 95 5.65 19.66 3.68
N LEU A 96 5.13 20.25 2.60
CA LEU A 96 5.92 20.56 1.42
C LEU A 96 6.13 22.07 1.31
N PRO A 97 7.37 22.54 1.11
CA PRO A 97 7.64 23.98 0.95
C PRO A 97 7.02 24.57 -0.32
N THR A 98 6.74 23.73 -1.31
CA THR A 98 6.06 24.09 -2.56
C THR A 98 4.93 23.12 -2.82
N PRO A 99 3.68 23.59 -2.97
CA PRO A 99 2.52 22.75 -3.25
C PRO A 99 2.64 22.01 -4.59
N VAL A 100 1.93 20.87 -4.70
CA VAL A 100 1.92 20.01 -5.88
C VAL A 100 0.61 20.15 -6.67
N ASP A 101 0.65 19.83 -7.97
CA ASP A 101 -0.52 19.83 -8.86
C ASP A 101 -1.42 18.63 -8.59
N GLY A 102 -0.84 17.52 -8.14
CA GLY A 102 -1.59 16.31 -7.87
C GLY A 102 -0.90 15.38 -6.88
N ILE A 103 -1.68 14.50 -6.29
CA ILE A 103 -1.23 13.44 -5.39
C ILE A 103 -1.69 12.11 -5.93
N TYR A 104 -0.74 11.20 -6.08
CA TYR A 104 -0.96 9.80 -6.37
C TYR A 104 -0.56 8.96 -5.16
N SER A 105 -1.31 7.89 -4.85
CA SER A 105 -0.94 6.91 -3.84
C SER A 105 -1.48 5.52 -4.16
N ASN A 106 -0.68 4.48 -3.97
CA ASN A 106 -1.13 3.12 -4.16
C ASN A 106 -0.66 2.19 -3.04
N ALA A 107 -1.61 1.46 -2.44
CA ALA A 107 -1.39 0.45 -1.39
C ALA A 107 -0.75 0.99 -0.09
N VAL A 108 -1.03 2.25 0.28
CA VAL A 108 -0.39 2.93 1.41
C VAL A 108 -1.37 3.28 2.53
N PHE A 109 -2.49 3.96 2.25
CA PHE A 109 -3.32 4.61 3.28
C PHE A 109 -3.80 3.67 4.38
N HIS A 110 -4.04 2.41 4.09
CA HIS A 110 -4.42 1.41 5.11
C HIS A 110 -3.31 1.10 6.15
N TRP A 111 -2.08 1.59 5.95
CA TRP A 111 -0.99 1.51 6.92
C TRP A 111 -0.90 2.73 7.84
N VAL A 112 -1.64 3.80 7.52
CA VAL A 112 -1.63 5.05 8.27
C VAL A 112 -2.65 4.98 9.40
N PRO A 113 -2.26 5.16 10.67
CA PRO A 113 -3.16 5.05 11.81
C PRO A 113 -4.24 6.15 11.84
N ASP A 114 -3.88 7.41 11.59
CA ASP A 114 -4.80 8.56 11.62
C ASP A 114 -5.09 9.11 10.22
N HIS A 115 -6.16 8.60 9.62
CA HIS A 115 -6.62 9.07 8.30
C HIS A 115 -7.09 10.53 8.32
N ALA A 116 -7.54 11.08 9.45
CA ALA A 116 -7.97 12.48 9.52
C ALA A 116 -6.76 13.43 9.47
N MET A 117 -5.68 13.09 10.17
CA MET A 117 -4.41 13.81 10.05
C MET A 117 -3.81 13.68 8.66
N MET A 118 -3.76 12.46 8.13
CA MET A 118 -3.26 12.18 6.78
C MET A 118 -3.98 13.01 5.72
N PHE A 119 -5.32 13.01 5.69
CA PHE A 119 -6.06 13.76 4.66
C PHE A 119 -5.88 15.29 4.81
N ARG A 120 -5.73 15.81 6.04
CA ARG A 120 -5.40 17.24 6.23
C ARG A 120 -4.02 17.59 5.67
N ALA A 121 -3.01 16.77 5.95
CA ALA A 121 -1.66 16.97 5.42
C ALA A 121 -1.63 16.88 3.88
N LEU A 122 -2.31 15.87 3.31
CA LEU A 122 -2.44 15.71 1.85
C LEU A 122 -3.16 16.90 1.20
N HIS A 123 -4.25 17.39 1.80
CA HIS A 123 -4.95 18.57 1.29
C HIS A 123 -4.06 19.82 1.33
N GLY A 124 -3.34 20.04 2.45
CA GLY A 124 -2.42 21.18 2.61
C GLY A 124 -1.24 21.19 1.64
N ALA A 125 -0.87 20.02 1.11
CA ALA A 125 0.19 19.87 0.12
C ALA A 125 -0.25 20.19 -1.32
N LEU A 126 -1.56 20.30 -1.60
CA LEU A 126 -2.10 20.55 -2.92
C LEU A 126 -2.18 22.05 -3.24
N LYS A 127 -1.98 22.38 -4.50
CA LYS A 127 -2.42 23.68 -5.04
C LYS A 127 -3.95 23.75 -5.05
N PRO A 128 -4.56 24.96 -4.98
CA PRO A 128 -5.99 25.11 -5.21
C PRO A 128 -6.42 24.48 -6.54
N GLY A 129 -7.42 23.60 -6.50
CA GLY A 129 -7.88 22.81 -7.64
C GLY A 129 -6.97 21.63 -8.03
N GLY A 130 -5.95 21.33 -7.22
CA GLY A 130 -5.12 20.15 -7.38
C GLY A 130 -5.91 18.85 -7.12
N TRP A 131 -5.44 17.74 -7.69
CA TRP A 131 -6.14 16.45 -7.63
C TRP A 131 -5.47 15.43 -6.68
N LEU A 132 -6.29 14.55 -6.11
CA LEU A 132 -5.84 13.36 -5.39
C LEU A 132 -6.47 12.11 -6.00
N VAL A 133 -5.63 11.14 -6.34
CA VAL A 133 -6.07 9.80 -6.75
C VAL A 133 -5.31 8.76 -5.95
N ALA A 134 -6.05 7.93 -5.22
CA ALA A 134 -5.44 6.87 -4.41
C ALA A 134 -6.22 5.57 -4.49
N GLN A 135 -5.50 4.45 -4.34
CA GLN A 135 -6.07 3.12 -4.18
C GLN A 135 -5.39 2.36 -3.04
N PHE A 136 -6.18 1.83 -2.12
CA PHE A 136 -5.68 1.13 -0.93
C PHE A 136 -6.65 0.03 -0.49
N GLY A 137 -6.29 -0.75 0.54
CA GLY A 137 -7.19 -1.75 1.13
C GLY A 137 -8.39 -1.09 1.81
N GLY A 138 -9.60 -1.47 1.42
CA GLY A 138 -10.83 -1.03 2.06
C GLY A 138 -11.45 -2.10 2.98
N ILE A 139 -12.57 -1.80 3.60
CA ILE A 139 -13.26 -2.73 4.50
C ILE A 139 -13.50 -4.09 3.82
N GLY A 140 -13.22 -5.16 4.54
CA GLY A 140 -13.30 -6.53 4.02
C GLY A 140 -12.05 -7.00 3.27
N ASN A 141 -11.03 -6.15 3.10
CA ASN A 141 -9.78 -6.53 2.44
C ASN A 141 -9.10 -7.69 3.16
N LEU A 142 -8.80 -8.78 2.43
CA LEU A 142 -8.16 -9.99 2.95
C LEU A 142 -8.91 -10.67 4.12
N ALA A 143 -10.20 -10.42 4.28
CA ALA A 143 -10.97 -10.88 5.44
C ALA A 143 -10.94 -12.41 5.60
N LYS A 144 -11.09 -13.16 4.52
CA LYS A 144 -11.02 -14.63 4.53
C LYS A 144 -9.58 -15.11 4.80
N THR A 145 -8.60 -14.49 4.14
CA THR A 145 -7.19 -14.83 4.29
C THR A 145 -6.72 -14.60 5.72
N LEU A 146 -7.03 -13.44 6.31
CA LEU A 146 -6.68 -13.10 7.68
C LEU A 146 -7.41 -13.95 8.72
N ARG A 147 -8.68 -14.30 8.47
CA ARG A 147 -9.44 -15.25 9.30
C ARG A 147 -8.73 -16.61 9.34
N ARG A 148 -8.37 -17.17 8.18
CA ARG A 148 -7.64 -18.45 8.09
C ARG A 148 -6.32 -18.41 8.85
N ALA A 149 -5.54 -17.36 8.66
CA ALA A 149 -4.28 -17.18 9.37
C ALA A 149 -4.49 -17.08 10.90
N LYS A 150 -5.52 -16.35 11.35
CA LYS A 150 -5.88 -16.26 12.76
C LYS A 150 -6.32 -17.59 13.34
N ASP A 151 -7.13 -18.36 12.61
CA ASP A 151 -7.57 -19.71 13.02
C ASP A 151 -6.37 -20.66 13.19
N VAL A 152 -5.36 -20.57 12.29
CA VAL A 152 -4.12 -21.35 12.41
C VAL A 152 -3.31 -20.87 13.61
N ALA A 153 -3.16 -19.56 13.81
CA ALA A 153 -2.44 -18.97 14.94
C ALA A 153 -3.01 -19.42 16.30
N GLN A 154 -4.32 -19.60 16.39
CA GLN A 154 -5.01 -20.05 17.61
C GLN A 154 -4.93 -21.56 17.85
N SER A 155 -4.40 -22.35 16.92
CA SER A 155 -4.24 -23.80 17.11
C SER A 155 -3.24 -24.10 18.25
N ALA A 156 -3.33 -25.34 18.80
CA ALA A 156 -2.48 -25.74 19.90
C ALA A 156 -0.99 -25.61 19.60
N LYS A 157 -0.59 -25.71 18.33
CA LYS A 157 0.79 -25.65 17.88
C LYS A 157 1.37 -24.22 17.90
N PHE A 158 0.58 -23.21 17.53
CA PHE A 158 1.06 -21.84 17.30
C PHE A 158 0.64 -20.83 18.35
N ARG A 159 -0.42 -21.12 19.14
CA ARG A 159 -1.01 -20.17 20.08
C ARG A 159 -0.06 -19.63 21.16
N ALA A 160 1.03 -20.36 21.44
CA ALA A 160 2.01 -19.91 22.44
C ALA A 160 2.90 -18.79 21.87
N ASP A 161 3.23 -18.86 20.59
CA ASP A 161 4.14 -17.96 19.89
C ASP A 161 3.41 -16.79 19.21
N LEU A 162 2.13 -16.99 18.84
CA LEU A 162 1.27 -16.01 18.14
C LEU A 162 0.10 -15.52 19.02
N LYS A 163 0.37 -15.23 20.29
CA LYS A 163 -0.67 -14.75 21.24
C LYS A 163 -1.35 -13.46 20.78
N GLU A 164 -0.56 -12.53 20.24
CA GLU A 164 -1.00 -11.24 19.70
C GLU A 164 -0.86 -11.26 18.19
N PHE A 165 -1.86 -11.87 17.54
CA PHE A 165 -1.91 -11.92 16.08
C PHE A 165 -2.52 -10.63 15.54
N GLU A 166 -1.68 -9.61 15.38
CA GLU A 166 -2.06 -8.32 14.81
C GLU A 166 -1.53 -8.18 13.38
N THR A 167 -2.38 -7.81 12.46
CA THR A 167 -2.00 -7.64 11.05
C THR A 167 -1.54 -6.22 10.71
N GLY A 168 -1.90 -5.25 11.53
CA GLY A 168 -1.47 -3.85 11.46
C GLY A 168 -2.26 -2.92 10.54
N PRO A 169 -2.75 -3.30 9.33
CA PRO A 169 -3.47 -2.36 8.48
C PRO A 169 -4.89 -2.06 8.97
N HIS A 170 -5.34 -0.81 8.72
CA HIS A 170 -6.69 -0.33 8.98
C HIS A 170 -7.47 -0.27 7.66
N PHE A 171 -8.59 -1.02 7.59
CA PHE A 171 -9.42 -1.09 6.39
C PHE A 171 -10.72 -0.31 6.58
N GLU A 172 -10.74 0.91 6.05
CA GLU A 172 -11.86 1.83 6.18
C GLU A 172 -12.97 1.57 5.16
N ASP A 173 -14.19 1.96 5.51
CA ASP A 173 -15.32 1.94 4.58
C ASP A 173 -15.40 3.24 3.75
N VAL A 174 -16.28 3.23 2.73
CA VAL A 174 -16.49 4.35 1.81
C VAL A 174 -17.05 5.58 2.54
N ALA A 175 -17.98 5.40 3.46
CA ALA A 175 -18.67 6.51 4.12
C ALA A 175 -17.71 7.28 5.04
N SER A 176 -17.01 6.56 5.92
CA SER A 176 -16.00 7.12 6.81
C SER A 176 -14.85 7.80 6.06
N THR A 177 -14.42 7.20 4.93
CA THR A 177 -13.38 7.80 4.08
C THR A 177 -13.85 9.10 3.46
N ARG A 178 -15.06 9.13 2.88
CA ARG A 178 -15.64 10.36 2.31
C ARG A 178 -15.81 11.46 3.34
N GLU A 179 -16.28 11.13 4.53
CA GLU A 179 -16.46 12.08 5.62
C GLU A 179 -15.13 12.72 6.03
N ARG A 180 -14.08 11.91 6.29
CA ARG A 180 -12.76 12.43 6.67
C ARG A 180 -12.12 13.28 5.57
N MET A 181 -12.26 12.88 4.30
CA MET A 181 -11.79 13.68 3.17
C MET A 181 -12.51 15.03 3.07
N ALA A 182 -13.84 15.04 3.21
CA ALA A 182 -14.64 16.28 3.19
C ALA A 182 -14.28 17.21 4.37
N LEU A 183 -14.09 16.66 5.58
CA LEU A 183 -13.65 17.42 6.75
C LEU A 183 -12.23 17.99 6.58
N ALA A 184 -11.38 17.35 5.78
CA ALA A 184 -10.06 17.85 5.43
C ALA A 184 -10.07 18.93 4.32
N GLY A 185 -11.23 19.18 3.67
CA GLY A 185 -11.40 20.20 2.63
C GLY A 185 -11.53 19.64 1.21
N PHE A 186 -11.41 18.32 1.00
CA PHE A 186 -11.54 17.73 -0.33
C PHE A 186 -12.95 17.72 -0.87
N GLN A 187 -13.11 18.05 -2.16
CA GLN A 187 -14.28 17.68 -2.94
C GLN A 187 -14.12 16.26 -3.48
N VAL A 188 -14.88 15.30 -2.91
CA VAL A 188 -14.75 13.86 -3.26
C VAL A 188 -15.63 13.52 -4.46
N HIS A 189 -15.03 13.28 -5.60
CA HIS A 189 -15.71 12.90 -6.85
C HIS A 189 -16.05 11.41 -6.89
N GLU A 190 -15.13 10.56 -6.43
CA GLU A 190 -15.31 9.12 -6.40
C GLU A 190 -14.76 8.53 -5.10
N ALA A 191 -15.48 7.61 -4.49
CA ALA A 191 -14.97 6.67 -3.50
C ALA A 191 -15.76 5.37 -3.66
N LYS A 192 -15.09 4.28 -4.07
CA LYS A 192 -15.74 2.99 -4.33
C LYS A 192 -14.85 1.82 -3.97
N LEU A 193 -15.50 0.75 -3.48
CA LEU A 193 -14.88 -0.55 -3.28
C LEU A 193 -15.01 -1.40 -4.55
N HIS A 194 -13.98 -2.19 -4.83
CA HIS A 194 -14.02 -3.25 -5.82
C HIS A 194 -13.20 -4.45 -5.33
N THR A 195 -13.65 -5.64 -5.67
CA THR A 195 -13.00 -6.88 -5.31
C THR A 195 -12.04 -7.31 -6.40
N VAL A 196 -10.85 -7.76 -6.00
CA VAL A 196 -9.86 -8.39 -6.88
C VAL A 196 -9.45 -9.70 -6.23
N VAL A 197 -9.40 -10.78 -7.03
CA VAL A 197 -9.07 -12.12 -6.53
C VAL A 197 -7.85 -12.64 -7.29
N PRO A 198 -6.62 -12.24 -6.88
CA PRO A 198 -5.41 -12.80 -7.45
C PRO A 198 -5.35 -14.30 -7.24
N ARG A 199 -4.92 -15.02 -8.27
CA ARG A 199 -4.72 -16.46 -8.23
C ARG A 199 -3.26 -16.79 -8.47
N PHE A 200 -2.72 -17.65 -7.63
CA PHE A 200 -1.35 -18.15 -7.73
C PHE A 200 -1.36 -19.57 -8.28
N GLU A 201 -0.56 -19.81 -9.30
CA GLU A 201 -0.44 -21.13 -9.92
C GLU A 201 0.35 -22.10 -9.03
N ARG A 202 1.30 -21.58 -8.23
CA ARG A 202 2.22 -22.36 -7.41
C ARG A 202 2.08 -21.99 -5.93
N LYS A 203 2.06 -23.03 -5.09
CA LYS A 203 1.98 -22.92 -3.62
C LYS A 203 3.12 -22.06 -3.07
N GLU A 204 4.34 -22.29 -3.54
CA GLU A 204 5.53 -21.60 -3.05
C GLU A 204 5.47 -20.09 -3.28
N ARG A 205 4.92 -19.66 -4.44
CA ARG A 205 4.74 -18.23 -4.73
C ARG A 205 3.64 -17.62 -3.86
N TYR A 206 2.57 -18.36 -3.60
CA TYR A 206 1.51 -17.94 -2.68
C TYR A 206 2.03 -17.77 -1.24
N GLU A 207 2.79 -18.75 -0.74
CA GLU A 207 3.38 -18.72 0.60
C GLU A 207 4.40 -17.59 0.75
N ALA A 208 5.28 -17.40 -0.23
CA ALA A 208 6.23 -16.29 -0.24
C ALA A 208 5.51 -14.93 -0.24
N PHE A 209 4.39 -14.81 -0.97
CA PHE A 209 3.57 -13.61 -0.96
C PHE A 209 2.90 -13.37 0.41
N LEU A 210 2.32 -14.42 1.02
CA LEU A 210 1.77 -14.33 2.37
C LEU A 210 2.82 -13.88 3.37
N GLU A 211 4.01 -14.48 3.33
CA GLU A 211 5.11 -14.16 4.25
C GLU A 211 5.58 -12.72 4.11
N THR A 212 5.81 -12.29 2.87
CA THR A 212 6.47 -10.99 2.61
C THR A 212 5.50 -9.82 2.67
N VAL A 213 4.26 -10.01 2.18
CA VAL A 213 3.34 -8.88 1.97
C VAL A 213 2.25 -8.81 3.04
N ILE A 214 1.69 -9.96 3.45
CA ILE A 214 0.48 -9.95 4.30
C ILE A 214 0.79 -10.25 5.76
N LEU A 215 1.61 -11.26 6.03
CA LEU A 215 1.80 -11.83 7.36
C LEU A 215 3.20 -11.55 7.96
N HIS A 216 4.01 -10.68 7.33
CA HIS A 216 5.36 -10.38 7.80
C HIS A 216 5.40 -9.90 9.27
N ARG A 217 4.45 -9.02 9.66
CA ARG A 217 4.39 -8.50 11.04
C ARG A 217 4.05 -9.60 12.06
N PRO A 218 2.91 -10.32 11.95
CA PRO A 218 2.58 -11.35 12.92
C PRO A 218 3.60 -12.48 12.97
N MET A 219 4.32 -12.75 11.89
CA MET A 219 5.33 -13.81 11.84
C MET A 219 6.75 -13.34 12.17
N ALA A 220 7.00 -12.05 12.42
CA ALA A 220 8.34 -11.50 12.60
C ALA A 220 9.17 -12.21 13.68
N ASN A 221 8.54 -12.63 14.76
CA ASN A 221 9.18 -13.30 15.89
C ASN A 221 9.12 -14.84 15.86
N LEU A 222 8.51 -15.43 14.82
CA LEU A 222 8.48 -16.88 14.69
C LEU A 222 9.83 -17.43 14.25
N PRO A 223 10.32 -18.53 14.86
CA PRO A 223 11.42 -19.32 14.31
C PRO A 223 11.11 -19.76 12.87
N GLU A 224 12.14 -19.84 12.02
CA GLU A 224 11.99 -20.15 10.59
C GLU A 224 11.20 -21.46 10.34
N THR A 225 11.47 -22.49 11.14
CA THR A 225 10.76 -23.78 11.04
C THR A 225 9.27 -23.63 11.30
N LEU A 226 8.88 -22.92 12.37
CA LEU A 226 7.47 -22.68 12.71
C LEU A 226 6.80 -21.73 11.69
N ARG A 227 7.54 -20.78 11.13
CA ARG A 227 7.04 -19.87 10.10
C ARG A 227 6.64 -20.65 8.84
N ARG A 228 7.49 -21.57 8.39
CA ARG A 228 7.19 -22.44 7.24
C ARG A 228 5.96 -23.31 7.49
N GLU A 229 5.89 -23.97 8.64
CA GLU A 229 4.75 -24.81 9.00
C GLU A 229 3.45 -24.01 9.15
N PHE A 230 3.53 -22.77 9.63
CA PHE A 230 2.39 -21.86 9.71
C PHE A 230 1.84 -21.51 8.31
N LEU A 231 2.73 -21.16 7.39
CA LEU A 231 2.36 -20.84 6.00
C LEU A 231 1.76 -22.06 5.29
N GLU A 232 2.32 -23.25 5.50
CA GLU A 232 1.78 -24.53 4.96
C GLU A 232 0.35 -24.78 5.44
N GLU A 233 0.07 -24.58 6.73
CA GLU A 233 -1.29 -24.76 7.28
C GLU A 233 -2.28 -23.73 6.73
N VAL A 234 -1.88 -22.45 6.60
CA VAL A 234 -2.70 -21.41 5.98
C VAL A 234 -2.98 -21.74 4.52
N SER A 235 -1.96 -22.16 3.77
CA SER A 235 -2.07 -22.56 2.35
C SER A 235 -2.99 -23.76 2.18
N ARG A 236 -2.87 -24.78 3.03
CA ARG A 236 -3.73 -25.95 3.03
C ARG A 236 -5.20 -25.58 3.27
N LYS A 237 -5.48 -24.72 4.26
CA LYS A 237 -6.84 -24.23 4.51
C LYS A 237 -7.38 -23.45 3.31
N THR A 238 -6.57 -22.59 2.69
CA THR A 238 -6.97 -21.84 1.50
C THR A 238 -7.36 -22.79 0.37
N LEU A 239 -6.53 -23.79 0.06
CA LEU A 239 -6.80 -24.75 -1.00
C LEU A 239 -8.08 -25.57 -0.73
N LEU A 240 -8.33 -25.94 0.53
CA LEU A 240 -9.53 -26.69 0.92
C LEU A 240 -10.81 -25.85 0.79
N GLU A 241 -10.77 -24.57 1.14
CA GLU A 241 -11.95 -23.70 1.14
C GLU A 241 -12.25 -23.11 -0.24
N GLU A 242 -11.22 -22.75 -1.02
CA GLU A 242 -11.36 -22.00 -2.28
C GLU A 242 -11.07 -22.86 -3.53
N GLY A 243 -10.51 -24.06 -3.37
CA GLY A 243 -10.09 -24.94 -4.48
C GLY A 243 -8.87 -24.42 -5.25
N ALA A 244 -8.25 -23.32 -4.83
CA ALA A 244 -7.08 -22.71 -5.43
C ALA A 244 -6.36 -21.79 -4.44
N TYR A 245 -5.11 -21.44 -4.72
CA TYR A 245 -4.36 -20.42 -3.97
C TYR A 245 -4.79 -19.03 -4.41
N THR A 246 -5.73 -18.44 -3.67
CA THR A 246 -6.33 -17.13 -3.97
C THR A 246 -6.24 -16.19 -2.78
N LEU A 247 -6.31 -14.88 -3.06
CA LEU A 247 -6.42 -13.84 -2.06
C LEU A 247 -7.69 -13.02 -2.32
N ASP A 248 -8.36 -12.63 -1.25
CA ASP A 248 -9.62 -11.90 -1.27
C ASP A 248 -9.38 -10.39 -1.04
N TYR A 249 -8.78 -9.71 -2.04
CA TYR A 249 -8.56 -8.27 -1.96
C TYR A 249 -9.86 -7.49 -2.17
N VAL A 250 -10.06 -6.48 -1.29
CA VAL A 250 -11.04 -5.41 -1.49
C VAL A 250 -10.28 -4.08 -1.55
N ARG A 251 -10.34 -3.42 -2.70
CA ARG A 251 -9.64 -2.16 -2.95
C ARG A 251 -10.62 -1.00 -2.86
N LEU A 252 -10.25 0.03 -2.09
CA LEU A 252 -10.93 1.31 -2.05
C LEU A 252 -10.18 2.29 -2.95
N THR A 253 -10.85 2.77 -3.98
CA THR A 253 -10.33 3.82 -4.87
C THR A 253 -11.01 5.14 -4.55
N VAL A 254 -10.23 6.20 -4.41
CA VAL A 254 -10.71 7.56 -4.20
C VAL A 254 -10.18 8.51 -5.27
N ARG A 255 -11.03 9.49 -5.67
CA ARG A 255 -10.69 10.62 -6.53
C ARG A 255 -11.30 11.87 -5.93
N ALA A 256 -10.48 12.90 -5.78
CA ALA A 256 -10.90 14.16 -5.17
C ALA A 256 -10.10 15.34 -5.72
N SER A 257 -10.56 16.55 -5.44
CA SER A 257 -9.82 17.80 -5.66
C SER A 257 -9.79 18.65 -4.40
N ALA A 258 -8.78 19.52 -4.30
CA ALA A 258 -8.62 20.51 -3.24
C ALA A 258 -9.38 21.81 -3.57
#